data_be3f1caea82c01ac24944db9c4a72af5
#
_entry.id   be3f1caea82c01ac24944db9c4a72af5
#
_cell.length_a   1.000
_cell.length_b   1.000
_cell.length_c   1.000
_cell.angle_alpha   90.00
_cell.angle_beta   90.00
_cell.angle_gamma   90.00
#
_symmetry.space_group_name_H-M   'P 1'
#
loop_
_entity.id
_entity.type
_entity.pdbx_description
1 polymer ?
#
loop_
_entity_poly.entity_id
_entity_poly.type
_entity_poly.pdbx_seq_one_letter_code
_entity_poly.pdbx_strand_id
1 'polypeptide(L)'
;MKRIIVPYLIWLAGAFAAASLLFGSPLHAQELQQIFRGYEIAPVSLNLKGKDWALVGLGSYLVNTTGCNDCHTHPNWADGGNPYLGQPEQINTAQYLTGGRTFGLDVVDHVTPVVSANLTPDKTGKPAGLTVAQFLNVMHTGQDPDEPNRLLKVMPWPLYHWKTDLELRAMYEYLRAIPSLPDNPNPGP
;
A
#
# COMPACT_ATOMS: atom_id res chain seq x y z
N MET A 1 -37.71 -42.84 -33.17
CA MET A 1 -36.50 -42.58 -32.34
C MET A 1 -36.66 -41.22 -31.67
N LYS A 2 -37.10 -41.18 -30.39
CA LYS A 2 -37.24 -39.93 -29.61
C LYS A 2 -35.97 -39.75 -28.79
N ARG A 3 -35.24 -38.66 -29.03
CA ARG A 3 -34.02 -38.30 -28.29
C ARG A 3 -34.41 -37.75 -26.92
N ILE A 4 -34.05 -38.43 -25.87
CA ILE A 4 -34.11 -38.00 -24.47
C ILE A 4 -32.71 -37.47 -24.15
N ILE A 5 -32.45 -36.16 -24.33
CA ILE A 5 -31.21 -35.49 -23.94
C ILE A 5 -31.57 -34.13 -23.33
N VAL A 6 -32.24 -34.09 -22.18
CA VAL A 6 -32.47 -32.80 -21.51
C VAL A 6 -32.32 -32.83 -19.97
N PRO A 7 -32.32 -33.92 -19.18
CA PRO A 7 -32.22 -33.75 -17.72
C PRO A 7 -30.80 -33.60 -17.21
N TYR A 8 -29.73 -34.03 -17.90
CA TYR A 8 -28.35 -34.00 -17.33
C TYR A 8 -27.73 -32.62 -17.34
N LEU A 9 -28.04 -31.74 -18.29
CA LEU A 9 -27.48 -30.39 -18.36
C LEU A 9 -27.99 -29.47 -17.24
N ILE A 10 -29.21 -29.67 -16.78
CA ILE A 10 -29.79 -28.87 -15.70
C ILE A 10 -29.19 -29.21 -14.34
N TRP A 11 -28.85 -30.48 -14.11
CA TRP A 11 -28.20 -30.92 -12.88
C TRP A 11 -26.75 -30.46 -12.75
N LEU A 12 -26.01 -30.41 -13.85
CA LEU A 12 -24.63 -29.90 -13.85
C LEU A 12 -24.58 -28.38 -13.60
N ALA A 13 -25.50 -27.61 -14.17
CA ALA A 13 -25.58 -26.17 -13.93
C ALA A 13 -25.98 -25.85 -12.48
N GLY A 14 -26.88 -26.64 -11.88
CA GLY A 14 -27.26 -26.50 -10.46
C GLY A 14 -26.14 -26.84 -9.49
N ALA A 15 -25.32 -27.87 -9.79
CA ALA A 15 -24.19 -28.24 -8.96
C ALA A 15 -23.06 -27.21 -8.99
N PHE A 16 -22.81 -26.55 -10.13
CA PHE A 16 -21.84 -25.46 -10.24
C PHE A 16 -22.29 -24.19 -9.48
N ALA A 17 -23.57 -23.83 -9.55
CA ALA A 17 -24.12 -22.70 -8.79
C ALA A 17 -24.09 -22.95 -7.28
N ALA A 18 -24.40 -24.18 -6.83
CA ALA A 18 -24.34 -24.54 -5.41
C ALA A 18 -22.91 -24.57 -4.85
N ALA A 19 -21.93 -25.02 -5.65
CA ALA A 19 -20.51 -24.99 -5.25
C ALA A 19 -19.99 -23.54 -5.10
N SER A 20 -20.41 -22.64 -5.96
CA SER A 20 -20.04 -21.21 -5.86
C SER A 20 -20.58 -20.54 -4.59
N LEU A 21 -21.73 -20.99 -4.07
CA LEU A 21 -22.30 -20.50 -2.82
C LEU A 21 -21.59 -21.05 -1.57
N LEU A 22 -20.96 -22.23 -1.68
CA LEU A 22 -20.27 -22.87 -0.56
C LEU A 22 -18.79 -22.45 -0.42
N PHE A 23 -18.15 -22.06 -1.53
CA PHE A 23 -16.71 -21.71 -1.55
C PHE A 23 -16.41 -20.22 -1.75
N GLY A 24 -17.43 -19.36 -1.76
CA GLY A 24 -17.28 -17.96 -2.11
C GLY A 24 -16.98 -17.73 -3.60
N SER A 25 -17.04 -16.49 -4.05
CA SER A 25 -16.62 -16.17 -5.42
C SER A 25 -15.09 -16.21 -5.54
N PRO A 26 -14.54 -16.52 -6.74
CA PRO A 26 -13.10 -16.43 -6.99
C PRO A 26 -12.51 -15.05 -6.61
N LEU A 27 -13.30 -14.00 -6.70
CA LEU A 27 -12.92 -12.64 -6.30
C LEU A 27 -12.67 -12.51 -4.79
N HIS A 28 -13.52 -13.09 -3.95
CA HIS A 28 -13.30 -13.12 -2.49
C HIS A 28 -12.07 -13.93 -2.11
N ALA A 29 -11.81 -15.04 -2.80
CA ALA A 29 -10.61 -15.84 -2.56
C ALA A 29 -9.34 -15.04 -2.91
N GLN A 30 -9.35 -14.26 -3.98
CA GLN A 30 -8.23 -13.42 -4.38
C GLN A 30 -7.99 -12.27 -3.38
N GLU A 31 -9.04 -11.65 -2.89
CA GLU A 31 -8.93 -10.59 -1.87
C GLU A 31 -8.33 -11.13 -0.56
N LEU A 32 -8.80 -12.27 -0.09
CA LEU A 32 -8.21 -12.95 1.07
C LEU A 32 -6.74 -13.31 0.85
N GLN A 33 -6.37 -13.76 -0.34
CA GLN A 33 -4.98 -14.03 -0.68
C GLN A 33 -4.11 -12.76 -0.60
N GLN A 34 -4.58 -11.62 -1.06
CA GLN A 34 -3.88 -10.35 -0.94
C GLN A 34 -3.70 -9.94 0.52
N ILE A 35 -4.74 -10.11 1.35
CA ILE A 35 -4.68 -9.82 2.79
C ILE A 35 -3.61 -10.66 3.48
N PHE A 36 -3.60 -11.98 3.28
CA PHE A 36 -2.60 -12.87 3.87
C PHE A 36 -1.20 -12.58 3.34
N ARG A 37 -1.07 -12.37 2.02
CA ARG A 37 0.20 -11.98 1.40
C ARG A 37 0.74 -10.68 1.99
N GLY A 38 -0.12 -9.71 2.29
CA GLY A 38 0.27 -8.48 2.95
C GLY A 38 0.95 -8.71 4.31
N TYR A 39 0.46 -9.65 5.11
CA TYR A 39 1.12 -10.02 6.36
C TYR A 39 2.46 -10.72 6.16
N GLU A 40 2.58 -11.56 5.13
CA GLU A 40 3.83 -12.26 4.81
C GLU A 40 4.95 -11.32 4.38
N ILE A 41 4.60 -10.25 3.63
CA ILE A 41 5.58 -9.31 3.08
C ILE A 41 5.80 -8.06 3.94
N ALA A 42 5.07 -7.91 5.06
CA ALA A 42 5.26 -6.77 5.96
C ALA A 42 6.68 -6.80 6.56
N PRO A 43 7.55 -5.80 6.30
CA PRO A 43 8.94 -5.86 6.74
C PRO A 43 9.12 -5.53 8.22
N VAL A 44 8.07 -5.02 8.88
CA VAL A 44 8.10 -4.61 10.29
C VAL A 44 6.93 -5.22 11.07
N SER A 45 7.07 -5.29 12.38
CA SER A 45 5.99 -5.79 13.27
C SER A 45 4.78 -4.86 13.24
N LEU A 46 3.58 -5.43 13.22
CA LEU A 46 2.33 -4.70 13.13
C LEU A 46 1.58 -4.68 14.47
N ASN A 47 1.14 -3.51 14.88
CA ASN A 47 0.26 -3.33 16.02
C ASN A 47 -1.21 -3.39 15.55
N LEU A 48 -1.86 -4.53 15.77
CA LEU A 48 -3.26 -4.76 15.36
C LEU A 48 -4.30 -4.32 16.40
N LYS A 49 -3.87 -3.83 17.57
CA LYS A 49 -4.80 -3.46 18.64
C LYS A 49 -5.78 -2.38 18.18
N GLY A 50 -7.07 -2.71 18.18
CA GLY A 50 -8.14 -1.78 17.78
C GLY A 50 -8.18 -1.45 16.28
N LYS A 51 -7.59 -2.30 15.43
CA LYS A 51 -7.59 -2.14 13.98
C LYS A 51 -8.26 -3.33 13.29
N ASP A 52 -8.84 -3.08 12.13
CA ASP A 52 -9.37 -4.12 11.27
C ASP A 52 -8.21 -4.87 10.60
N TRP A 53 -8.07 -6.15 10.93
CA TRP A 53 -6.97 -6.98 10.42
C TRP A 53 -7.01 -7.12 8.89
N ALA A 54 -8.22 -7.19 8.28
CA ALA A 54 -8.35 -7.33 6.84
C ALA A 54 -7.87 -6.06 6.13
N LEU A 55 -8.24 -4.89 6.63
CA LEU A 55 -7.72 -3.62 6.10
C LEU A 55 -6.21 -3.49 6.30
N VAL A 56 -5.67 -3.88 7.46
CA VAL A 56 -4.22 -3.83 7.69
C VAL A 56 -3.47 -4.77 6.75
N GLY A 57 -3.96 -6.00 6.56
CA GLY A 57 -3.34 -6.95 5.63
C GLY A 57 -3.39 -6.49 4.18
N LEU A 58 -4.57 -6.06 3.70
CA LEU A 58 -4.72 -5.50 2.36
C LEU A 58 -3.85 -4.25 2.18
N GLY A 59 -3.84 -3.36 3.17
CA GLY A 59 -3.02 -2.15 3.14
C GLY A 59 -1.52 -2.44 3.07
N SER A 60 -1.05 -3.45 3.82
CA SER A 60 0.33 -3.93 3.71
C SER A 60 0.65 -4.41 2.31
N TYR A 61 -0.22 -5.24 1.72
CA TYR A 61 -0.06 -5.68 0.34
C TYR A 61 0.06 -4.50 -0.62
N LEU A 62 -0.87 -3.53 -0.54
CA LEU A 62 -0.87 -2.37 -1.42
C LEU A 62 0.38 -1.49 -1.23
N VAL A 63 0.75 -1.14 -0.01
CA VAL A 63 1.90 -0.28 0.27
C VAL A 63 3.22 -0.91 -0.19
N ASN A 64 3.39 -2.21 0.05
CA ASN A 64 4.64 -2.91 -0.29
C ASN A 64 4.74 -3.34 -1.76
N THR A 65 3.64 -3.30 -2.54
CA THR A 65 3.64 -3.70 -3.95
C THR A 65 3.40 -2.54 -4.93
N THR A 66 3.14 -1.32 -4.44
CA THR A 66 2.86 -0.16 -5.32
C THR A 66 3.90 0.95 -5.24
N GLY A 67 5.10 0.64 -4.77
CA GLY A 67 6.27 1.53 -4.87
C GLY A 67 6.38 2.61 -3.78
N CYS A 68 5.59 2.53 -2.69
CA CYS A 68 5.74 3.50 -1.58
C CYS A 68 7.14 3.47 -0.97
N ASN A 69 7.72 2.26 -0.83
CA ASN A 69 9.06 2.06 -0.30
C ASN A 69 10.15 2.73 -1.14
N ASP A 70 9.97 2.80 -2.46
CA ASP A 70 11.01 3.31 -3.36
C ASP A 70 11.33 4.77 -3.11
N CYS A 71 10.33 5.53 -2.64
CA CYS A 71 10.49 6.94 -2.33
C CYS A 71 10.55 7.22 -0.82
N HIS A 72 9.80 6.46 -0.01
CA HIS A 72 9.61 6.78 1.41
C HIS A 72 10.49 5.96 2.37
N THR A 73 11.32 5.05 1.89
CA THR A 73 12.36 4.36 2.67
C THR A 73 13.73 4.73 2.08
N HIS A 74 14.59 5.39 2.85
CA HIS A 74 15.90 5.81 2.36
C HIS A 74 17.02 5.56 3.38
N PRO A 75 18.13 4.86 3.00
CA PRO A 75 18.22 4.02 1.78
C PRO A 75 17.22 2.86 1.80
N ASN A 76 16.76 2.42 0.62
CA ASN A 76 15.72 1.39 0.51
C ASN A 76 16.12 0.03 1.12
N TRP A 77 17.39 -0.33 0.96
CA TRP A 77 17.89 -1.65 1.30
C TRP A 77 18.82 -1.59 2.50
N ALA A 78 18.80 -2.62 3.32
CA ALA A 78 19.83 -2.86 4.31
C ALA A 78 21.18 -3.18 3.62
N ASP A 79 22.28 -3.06 4.37
CA ASP A 79 23.61 -3.42 3.85
C ASP A 79 23.63 -4.89 3.41
N GLY A 80 24.02 -5.12 2.15
CA GLY A 80 24.02 -6.46 1.57
C GLY A 80 22.64 -6.98 1.14
N GLY A 81 21.61 -6.14 1.18
CA GLY A 81 20.22 -6.51 0.89
C GLY A 81 19.64 -5.97 -0.41
N ASN A 82 20.46 -5.43 -1.31
CA ASN A 82 19.97 -4.83 -2.55
C ASN A 82 19.85 -5.86 -3.71
N PRO A 83 18.61 -6.23 -4.11
CA PRO A 83 18.39 -7.23 -5.17
C PRO A 83 18.87 -6.76 -6.55
N TYR A 84 18.96 -5.45 -6.81
CA TYR A 84 19.53 -4.92 -8.04
C TYR A 84 21.03 -5.17 -8.19
N LEU A 85 21.70 -5.52 -7.07
CA LEU A 85 23.10 -5.94 -7.03
C LEU A 85 23.25 -7.47 -6.96
N GLY A 86 22.16 -8.23 -7.14
CA GLY A 86 22.14 -9.68 -7.03
C GLY A 86 22.21 -10.21 -5.59
N GLN A 87 21.96 -9.36 -4.61
CA GLN A 87 21.90 -9.71 -3.18
C GLN A 87 20.50 -10.20 -2.80
N PRO A 88 20.35 -10.98 -1.70
CA PRO A 88 19.04 -11.28 -1.14
C PRO A 88 18.28 -10.01 -0.78
N GLU A 89 17.00 -9.93 -1.13
CA GLU A 89 16.19 -8.76 -0.82
C GLU A 89 16.02 -8.56 0.68
N GLN A 90 16.49 -7.41 1.19
CA GLN A 90 16.31 -7.00 2.58
C GLN A 90 16.01 -5.52 2.67
N ILE A 91 14.74 -5.18 2.95
CA ILE A 91 14.33 -3.79 3.15
C ILE A 91 15.00 -3.23 4.41
N ASN A 92 15.39 -1.97 4.37
CA ASN A 92 15.93 -1.24 5.51
C ASN A 92 14.82 -0.94 6.53
N THR A 93 14.60 -1.85 7.46
CA THR A 93 13.54 -1.74 8.46
C THR A 93 13.77 -0.61 9.46
N ALA A 94 15.01 -0.17 9.66
CA ALA A 94 15.35 0.96 10.54
C ALA A 94 14.85 2.30 9.99
N GLN A 95 14.71 2.41 8.66
CA GLN A 95 14.23 3.61 7.97
C GLN A 95 12.95 3.35 7.17
N TYR A 96 12.23 2.28 7.51
CA TYR A 96 11.04 1.89 6.77
C TYR A 96 9.96 2.98 6.80
N LEU A 97 9.70 3.56 5.64
CA LEU A 97 8.72 4.63 5.40
C LEU A 97 8.96 5.92 6.20
N THR A 98 10.18 6.18 6.67
CA THR A 98 10.54 7.42 7.38
C THR A 98 10.83 8.60 6.45
N GLY A 99 10.72 8.40 5.14
CA GLY A 99 11.06 9.43 4.15
C GLY A 99 12.55 9.64 3.97
N GLY A 100 12.92 10.88 3.65
CA GLY A 100 14.32 11.32 3.57
C GLY A 100 14.96 11.16 2.20
N ARG A 101 14.29 10.57 1.21
CA ARG A 101 14.83 10.54 -0.15
C ARG A 101 14.70 11.92 -0.78
N THR A 102 15.82 12.47 -1.24
CA THR A 102 15.90 13.77 -1.91
C THR A 102 15.82 13.57 -3.43
N PHE A 103 14.86 14.24 -4.02
CA PHE A 103 14.71 14.32 -5.47
C PHE A 103 15.35 15.62 -5.94
N GLY A 104 16.28 15.52 -6.89
CA GLY A 104 17.09 16.63 -7.37
C GLY A 104 16.29 17.68 -8.12
N LEU A 105 16.97 18.79 -8.43
CA LEU A 105 16.41 19.98 -9.09
C LEU A 105 15.79 19.66 -10.47
N ASP A 106 16.31 18.64 -11.17
CA ASP A 106 15.88 18.32 -12.52
C ASP A 106 14.51 17.66 -12.65
N VAL A 107 13.92 17.23 -11.52
CA VAL A 107 12.68 16.44 -11.55
C VAL A 107 11.43 17.30 -11.50
N VAL A 108 11.50 18.50 -10.93
CA VAL A 108 10.29 19.29 -10.59
C VAL A 108 10.25 20.66 -11.28
N ASP A 109 11.11 21.57 -10.91
CA ASP A 109 11.11 22.96 -11.38
C ASP A 109 12.52 23.50 -11.60
N HIS A 110 13.53 22.66 -11.51
CA HIS A 110 14.95 22.99 -11.59
C HIS A 110 15.44 24.00 -10.51
N VAL A 111 14.65 24.18 -9.42
CA VAL A 111 14.95 25.18 -8.39
C VAL A 111 14.98 24.61 -6.99
N THR A 112 14.01 23.74 -6.64
CA THR A 112 13.81 23.30 -5.26
C THR A 112 13.84 21.78 -5.13
N PRO A 113 14.79 21.19 -4.37
CA PRO A 113 14.75 19.77 -4.08
C PRO A 113 13.53 19.42 -3.23
N VAL A 114 12.93 18.27 -3.52
CA VAL A 114 11.81 17.72 -2.76
C VAL A 114 12.31 16.54 -1.95
N VAL A 115 12.06 16.56 -0.64
CA VAL A 115 12.37 15.44 0.25
C VAL A 115 11.10 14.66 0.52
N SER A 116 11.15 13.33 0.39
CA SER A 116 10.00 12.47 0.67
C SER A 116 9.61 12.52 2.16
N ALA A 117 8.31 12.60 2.42
CA ALA A 117 7.76 12.69 3.77
C ALA A 117 7.87 11.37 4.54
N ASN A 118 7.93 11.48 5.86
CA ASN A 118 7.75 10.36 6.79
C ASN A 118 6.27 9.93 6.78
N LEU A 119 6.00 8.67 6.42
CA LEU A 119 4.65 8.09 6.41
C LEU A 119 4.31 7.31 7.68
N THR A 120 5.24 7.18 8.62
CA THR A 120 4.98 6.47 9.87
C THR A 120 4.00 7.24 10.76
N PRO A 121 3.33 6.59 11.72
CA PRO A 121 2.39 7.29 12.60
C PRO A 121 3.09 8.35 13.45
N ASP A 122 2.48 9.53 13.56
CA ASP A 122 2.87 10.55 14.51
C ASP A 122 2.51 10.14 15.97
N LYS A 123 2.77 11.01 16.94
CA LYS A 123 2.44 10.79 18.36
C LYS A 123 0.92 10.62 18.61
N THR A 124 0.08 11.02 17.68
CA THR A 124 -1.38 10.86 17.74
C THR A 124 -1.87 9.63 16.98
N GLY A 125 -0.95 8.86 16.38
CA GLY A 125 -1.23 7.66 15.60
C GLY A 125 -1.70 7.94 14.16
N LYS A 126 -1.43 9.13 13.63
CA LYS A 126 -1.78 9.52 12.26
C LYS A 126 -0.60 9.35 11.32
N PRO A 127 -0.71 8.53 10.26
CA PRO A 127 0.31 8.43 9.22
C PRO A 127 0.60 9.80 8.59
N ALA A 128 1.87 10.15 8.49
CA ALA A 128 2.31 11.46 8.01
C ALA A 128 1.62 12.66 8.70
N GLY A 129 1.11 12.50 9.93
CA GLY A 129 0.29 13.51 10.61
C GLY A 129 -1.11 13.73 10.04
N LEU A 130 -1.53 12.99 9.01
CA LEU A 130 -2.77 13.18 8.30
C LEU A 130 -3.94 12.40 8.90
N THR A 131 -5.12 13.00 8.91
CA THR A 131 -6.37 12.26 9.09
C THR A 131 -6.66 11.38 7.88
N VAL A 132 -7.52 10.36 8.03
CA VAL A 132 -7.91 9.52 6.88
C VAL A 132 -8.51 10.35 5.74
N ALA A 133 -9.31 11.38 6.03
CA ALA A 133 -9.91 12.23 5.01
C ALA A 133 -8.84 13.04 4.24
N GLN A 134 -7.85 13.59 4.94
CA GLN A 134 -6.72 14.28 4.32
C GLN A 134 -5.87 13.32 3.48
N PHE A 135 -5.58 12.13 3.99
CA PHE A 135 -4.84 11.11 3.23
C PHE A 135 -5.55 10.74 1.93
N LEU A 136 -6.86 10.45 1.98
CA LEU A 136 -7.64 10.17 0.78
C LEU A 136 -7.61 11.35 -0.22
N ASN A 137 -7.77 12.57 0.28
CA ASN A 137 -7.70 13.77 -0.57
C ASN A 137 -6.35 13.90 -1.27
N VAL A 138 -5.24 13.75 -0.54
CA VAL A 138 -3.88 13.78 -1.13
C VAL A 138 -3.73 12.72 -2.22
N MET A 139 -4.18 11.49 -1.95
CA MET A 139 -4.03 10.38 -2.89
C MET A 139 -4.91 10.57 -4.15
N HIS A 140 -6.10 11.14 -4.02
CA HIS A 140 -7.00 11.36 -5.15
C HIS A 140 -6.66 12.61 -5.96
N THR A 141 -6.18 13.67 -5.33
CA THR A 141 -6.06 15.00 -5.96
C THR A 141 -4.64 15.50 -6.11
N GLY A 142 -3.69 14.93 -5.35
CA GLY A 142 -2.32 15.42 -5.25
C GLY A 142 -2.20 16.77 -4.54
N GLN A 143 -3.27 17.28 -3.92
CA GLN A 143 -3.19 18.53 -3.14
C GLN A 143 -2.26 18.34 -1.95
N ASP A 144 -1.33 19.27 -1.81
CA ASP A 144 -0.43 19.30 -0.66
C ASP A 144 -1.24 19.57 0.62
N PRO A 145 -1.10 18.74 1.67
CA PRO A 145 -1.87 18.91 2.89
C PRO A 145 -1.53 20.20 3.66
N ASP A 146 -0.30 20.70 3.52
CA ASP A 146 0.18 21.90 4.20
C ASP A 146 -0.06 23.17 3.35
N GLU A 147 -0.09 23.01 2.03
CA GLU A 147 -0.31 24.09 1.07
C GLU A 147 -1.41 23.69 0.06
N PRO A 148 -2.71 23.78 0.40
CA PRO A 148 -3.81 23.25 -0.43
C PRO A 148 -3.91 23.78 -1.86
N ASN A 149 -3.27 24.91 -2.16
CA ASN A 149 -3.18 25.49 -3.53
C ASN A 149 -2.01 24.93 -4.34
N ARG A 150 -1.16 24.10 -3.74
CA ARG A 150 -0.02 23.45 -4.37
C ARG A 150 -0.33 21.98 -4.65
N LEU A 151 0.09 21.49 -5.80
CA LEU A 151 0.07 20.05 -6.11
C LEU A 151 1.43 19.43 -5.81
N LEU A 152 1.40 18.21 -5.31
CA LEU A 152 2.60 17.37 -5.19
C LEU A 152 3.14 17.06 -6.58
N LYS A 153 4.42 17.38 -6.83
CA LYS A 153 5.01 17.31 -8.17
C LYS A 153 5.86 16.04 -8.37
N VAL A 154 6.36 15.43 -7.30
CA VAL A 154 7.23 14.25 -7.35
C VAL A 154 6.45 12.98 -7.02
N MET A 155 5.64 13.01 -5.97
CA MET A 155 4.80 11.87 -5.63
C MET A 155 3.85 11.54 -6.80
N PRO A 156 3.84 10.28 -7.29
CA PRO A 156 3.07 9.90 -8.47
C PRO A 156 1.57 9.70 -8.14
N TRP A 157 0.95 10.69 -7.49
CA TRP A 157 -0.47 10.65 -7.12
C TRP A 157 -1.42 10.34 -8.28
N PRO A 158 -1.14 10.70 -9.55
CA PRO A 158 -2.03 10.30 -10.66
C PRO A 158 -2.15 8.80 -10.86
N LEU A 159 -1.20 7.99 -10.35
CA LEU A 159 -1.31 6.53 -10.33
C LEU A 159 -2.23 6.05 -9.21
N TYR A 160 -2.26 6.76 -8.09
CA TYR A 160 -3.08 6.41 -6.92
C TYR A 160 -4.49 6.99 -7.00
N HIS A 161 -4.72 8.01 -7.81
CA HIS A 161 -6.00 8.66 -8.05
C HIS A 161 -7.13 7.66 -8.37
N TRP A 162 -6.82 6.56 -9.07
CA TRP A 162 -7.78 5.53 -9.47
C TRP A 162 -8.04 4.46 -8.42
N LYS A 163 -7.33 4.47 -7.29
CA LYS A 163 -7.62 3.55 -6.19
C LYS A 163 -8.97 3.89 -5.56
N THR A 164 -9.69 2.85 -5.18
CA THR A 164 -10.94 3.01 -4.43
C THR A 164 -10.67 3.55 -3.03
N ASP A 165 -11.67 4.19 -2.43
CA ASP A 165 -11.60 4.63 -1.03
C ASP A 165 -11.29 3.47 -0.06
N LEU A 166 -11.76 2.25 -0.37
CA LEU A 166 -11.46 1.07 0.42
C LEU A 166 -9.97 0.74 0.39
N GLU A 167 -9.34 0.73 -0.79
CA GLU A 167 -7.90 0.49 -0.94
C GLU A 167 -7.08 1.56 -0.22
N LEU A 168 -7.43 2.84 -0.38
CA LEU A 168 -6.74 3.94 0.29
C LEU A 168 -6.92 3.89 1.81
N ARG A 169 -8.10 3.52 2.31
CA ARG A 169 -8.33 3.28 3.74
C ARG A 169 -7.52 2.10 4.25
N ALA A 170 -7.41 1.02 3.48
CA ALA A 170 -6.56 -0.11 3.82
C ALA A 170 -5.09 0.31 3.94
N MET A 171 -4.56 1.07 2.96
CA MET A 171 -3.20 1.64 3.04
C MET A 171 -3.03 2.50 4.29
N TYR A 172 -3.98 3.36 4.59
CA TYR A 172 -3.95 4.20 5.80
C TYR A 172 -3.94 3.36 7.09
N GLU A 173 -4.78 2.31 7.20
CA GLU A 173 -4.82 1.43 8.37
C GLU A 173 -3.53 0.64 8.56
N TYR A 174 -2.88 0.21 7.47
CA TYR A 174 -1.56 -0.39 7.55
C TYR A 174 -0.50 0.61 8.05
N LEU A 175 -0.47 1.82 7.49
CA LEU A 175 0.44 2.87 7.94
C LEU A 175 0.23 3.24 9.42
N ARG A 176 -0.99 3.13 9.95
CA ARG A 176 -1.27 3.25 11.39
C ARG A 176 -0.79 2.07 12.21
N ALA A 177 -0.56 0.93 11.60
CA ALA A 177 -0.18 -0.30 12.29
C ALA A 177 1.33 -0.51 12.39
N ILE A 178 2.13 0.14 11.55
CA ILE A 178 3.59 0.08 11.62
C ILE A 178 4.13 0.88 12.81
N PRO A 179 5.40 0.65 13.22
CA PRO A 179 6.05 1.45 14.26
C PRO A 179 6.12 2.94 13.90
N SER A 180 5.91 3.80 14.89
CA SER A 180 6.25 5.23 14.78
C SER A 180 7.76 5.41 14.84
N LEU A 181 8.33 5.99 13.81
CA LEU A 181 9.75 6.27 13.70
C LEU A 181 9.99 7.78 13.49
N PRO A 182 11.10 8.32 13.96
CA PRO A 182 11.48 9.71 13.66
C PRO A 182 11.74 9.87 12.17
N ASP A 183 11.76 11.13 11.71
CA ASP A 183 12.21 11.46 10.36
C ASP A 183 13.61 10.91 10.12
N ASN A 184 13.88 10.51 8.87
CA ASN A 184 15.19 10.03 8.50
C ASN A 184 16.25 11.11 8.79
N PRO A 185 17.25 10.82 9.66
CA PRO A 185 18.26 11.81 10.04
C PRO A 185 19.29 12.10 8.93
N ASN A 186 19.32 11.27 7.90
CA ASN A 186 20.29 11.35 6.81
C ASN A 186 19.57 11.43 5.44
N PRO A 187 18.83 12.51 5.15
CA PRO A 187 18.22 12.66 3.83
C PRO A 187 19.30 12.73 2.74
N GLY A 188 19.03 12.10 1.61
CA GLY A 188 19.96 12.04 0.49
C GLY A 188 19.31 11.58 -0.82
N PRO A 189 20.02 11.62 -1.94
CA PRO A 189 19.56 11.18 -3.26
C PRO A 189 19.32 9.69 -3.38
#